data_ac658fd7c8028c5fd57290bf26b2c2a2
#
_entry.id   ac658fd7c8028c5fd57290bf26b2c2a2
#
_cell.length_a   1.000
_cell.length_b   1.000
_cell.length_c   1.000
_cell.angle_alpha   90.00
_cell.angle_beta   90.00
_cell.angle_gamma   90.00
#
_symmetry.space_group_name_H-M   'P 1'
#
loop_
_entity.id
_entity.type
_entity.pdbx_description
1 polymer ?
#
loop_
_entity_poly.entity_id
_entity_poly.type
_entity_poly.pdbx_seq_one_letter_code
_entity_poly.pdbx_strand_id
1 'polypeptide(L)'
;MHIVELLTPAYESAWLPWAVQYFFLAGIATGAALLAAACAWAPRGSAMARLLPAAVLVLAVSAIAAPVSLLADLHQPARFWHFYAHFTPWSWMSVGALLLPVFVGLALAFVLAWWLGRPQWLRWLAPLLAVSALTITAYTGAELMAVRSRPLWNTLWVPLNLALTGWLATVGCM
;
A
#
# COMPACT_ATOMS: atom_id res chain seq x y z
N MET A 1 -12.59 -48.09 -15.11
CA MET A 1 -12.46 -46.86 -14.36
C MET A 1 -12.11 -45.78 -15.38
N HIS A 2 -13.10 -44.99 -15.81
CA HIS A 2 -12.84 -43.91 -16.75
C HIS A 2 -12.34 -42.70 -15.97
N ILE A 3 -11.08 -42.32 -16.16
CA ILE A 3 -10.54 -41.06 -15.65
C ILE A 3 -11.07 -39.96 -16.60
N VAL A 4 -12.02 -39.18 -16.12
CA VAL A 4 -12.44 -37.94 -16.82
C VAL A 4 -11.49 -36.86 -16.37
N GLU A 5 -10.53 -36.49 -17.22
CA GLU A 5 -9.78 -35.26 -17.02
C GLU A 5 -10.77 -34.09 -17.17
N LEU A 6 -11.05 -33.42 -16.05
CA LEU A 6 -11.72 -32.13 -16.07
C LEU A 6 -10.70 -31.10 -16.60
N LEU A 7 -10.67 -30.94 -17.92
CA LEU A 7 -10.00 -29.79 -18.51
C LEU A 7 -10.75 -28.56 -18.03
N THR A 8 -10.16 -27.88 -17.04
CA THR A 8 -10.64 -26.54 -16.68
C THR A 8 -10.47 -25.64 -17.89
N PRO A 9 -11.54 -24.99 -18.38
CA PRO A 9 -11.41 -24.04 -19.47
C PRO A 9 -10.35 -23.01 -19.09
N ALA A 10 -9.55 -22.55 -20.06
CA ALA A 10 -8.60 -21.49 -19.86
C ALA A 10 -9.36 -20.24 -19.38
N TYR A 11 -9.31 -19.99 -18.08
CA TYR A 11 -9.85 -18.76 -17.52
C TYR A 11 -8.93 -17.61 -17.89
N GLU A 12 -9.49 -16.56 -18.48
CA GLU A 12 -8.78 -15.29 -18.55
C GLU A 12 -8.39 -14.86 -17.12
N SER A 13 -7.17 -14.41 -16.96
CA SER A 13 -6.69 -13.96 -15.65
C SER A 13 -7.57 -12.78 -15.19
N ALA A 14 -8.32 -12.96 -14.13
CA ALA A 14 -9.18 -11.92 -13.57
C ALA A 14 -8.39 -10.70 -13.05
N TRP A 15 -7.12 -10.92 -12.73
CA TRP A 15 -6.19 -9.88 -12.26
C TRP A 15 -5.11 -9.65 -13.31
N LEU A 16 -5.01 -8.41 -13.76
CA LEU A 16 -3.95 -7.96 -14.66
C LEU A 16 -2.63 -7.81 -13.86
N PRO A 17 -1.48 -7.70 -14.53
CA PRO A 17 -0.19 -7.45 -13.87
C PRO A 17 -0.19 -6.21 -12.97
N TRP A 18 -1.09 -5.27 -13.21
CA TRP A 18 -1.25 -4.03 -12.45
C TRP A 18 -1.66 -4.26 -11.00
N ALA A 19 -2.47 -5.28 -10.71
CA ALA A 19 -2.82 -5.64 -9.34
C ALA A 19 -1.57 -6.09 -8.56
N VAL A 20 -0.73 -6.93 -9.15
CA VAL A 20 0.53 -7.38 -8.54
C VAL A 20 1.46 -6.19 -8.28
N GLN A 21 1.57 -5.30 -9.27
CA GLN A 21 2.35 -4.08 -9.14
C GLN A 21 1.82 -3.16 -8.03
N TYR A 22 0.49 -3.03 -7.91
CA TYR A 22 -0.13 -2.28 -6.82
C TYR A 22 0.28 -2.81 -5.45
N PHE A 23 0.15 -4.12 -5.20
CA PHE A 23 0.54 -4.71 -3.91
C PHE A 23 2.02 -4.51 -3.59
N PHE A 24 2.89 -4.65 -4.58
CA PHE A 24 4.31 -4.42 -4.43
C PHE A 24 4.62 -2.95 -4.08
N LEU A 25 4.07 -2.00 -4.84
CA LEU A 25 4.29 -0.57 -4.62
C LEU A 25 3.63 -0.08 -3.33
N ALA A 26 2.46 -0.61 -2.95
CA ALA A 26 1.82 -0.29 -1.69
C ALA A 26 2.67 -0.76 -0.49
N GLY A 27 3.30 -1.94 -0.59
CA GLY A 27 4.26 -2.41 0.40
C GLY A 27 5.46 -1.48 0.55
N ILE A 28 6.05 -1.03 -0.57
CA ILE A 28 7.14 -0.04 -0.55
C ILE A 28 6.66 1.29 0.03
N ALA A 29 5.49 1.79 -0.38
CA ALA A 29 4.96 3.05 0.10
C ALA A 29 4.73 3.06 1.62
N THR A 30 4.15 1.99 2.16
CA THR A 30 3.92 1.87 3.61
C THR A 30 5.24 1.72 4.38
N GLY A 31 6.18 0.94 3.88
CA GLY A 31 7.53 0.82 4.46
C GLY A 31 8.28 2.16 4.46
N ALA A 32 8.27 2.87 3.32
CA ALA A 32 8.89 4.18 3.19
C ALA A 32 8.22 5.24 4.09
N ALA A 33 6.88 5.17 4.26
CA ALA A 33 6.13 6.03 5.18
C ALA A 33 6.56 5.83 6.63
N LEU A 34 6.68 4.57 7.08
CA LEU A 34 7.15 4.24 8.44
C LEU A 34 8.58 4.73 8.67
N LEU A 35 9.45 4.50 7.69
CA LEU A 35 10.84 4.93 7.79
C LEU A 35 10.96 6.47 7.76
N ALA A 36 10.23 7.15 6.87
CA ALA A 36 10.20 8.60 6.81
C ALA A 36 9.68 9.21 8.12
N ALA A 37 8.61 8.63 8.70
CA ALA A 37 8.08 9.03 9.99
C ALA A 37 9.12 8.86 11.12
N ALA A 38 9.80 7.73 11.17
CA ALA A 38 10.87 7.49 12.15
C ALA A 38 12.04 8.49 11.98
N CYS A 39 12.45 8.76 10.73
CA CYS A 39 13.50 9.73 10.43
C CYS A 39 13.13 11.16 10.84
N ALA A 40 11.87 11.56 10.75
CA ALA A 40 11.38 12.88 11.13
C ALA A 40 11.49 13.13 12.66
N TRP A 41 11.46 12.07 13.45
CA TRP A 41 11.62 12.13 14.92
C TRP A 41 13.05 11.86 15.38
N ALA A 42 13.92 11.41 14.49
CA ALA A 42 15.31 11.13 14.81
C ALA A 42 16.08 12.41 15.22
N PRO A 43 17.05 12.30 16.14
CA PRO A 43 17.92 13.42 16.50
C PRO A 43 18.64 13.99 15.26
N ARG A 44 18.71 15.34 15.19
CA ARG A 44 19.41 16.02 14.09
C ARG A 44 20.87 15.55 14.03
N GLY A 45 21.35 15.22 12.83
CA GLY A 45 22.72 14.74 12.61
C GLY A 45 22.92 13.24 12.80
N SER A 46 21.90 12.50 13.29
CA SER A 46 21.96 11.04 13.38
C SER A 46 22.00 10.38 11.99
N ALA A 47 22.51 9.14 11.93
CA ALA A 47 22.46 8.33 10.69
C ALA A 47 21.03 8.17 10.16
N MET A 48 20.07 7.96 11.08
CA MET A 48 18.64 7.85 10.74
C MET A 48 18.12 9.13 10.07
N ALA A 49 18.43 10.31 10.61
CA ALA A 49 17.98 11.59 10.03
C ALA A 49 18.54 11.82 8.61
N ARG A 50 19.69 11.25 8.28
CA ARG A 50 20.29 11.35 6.93
C ARG A 50 19.54 10.52 5.88
N LEU A 51 18.77 9.50 6.29
CA LEU A 51 17.95 8.70 5.39
C LEU A 51 16.64 9.39 4.99
N LEU A 52 16.25 10.46 5.68
CA LEU A 52 14.98 11.14 5.44
C LEU A 52 14.77 11.54 3.95
N PRO A 53 15.74 12.13 3.23
CA PRO A 53 15.53 12.51 1.83
C PRO A 53 15.24 11.30 0.93
N ALA A 54 15.97 10.19 1.12
CA ALA A 54 15.77 8.96 0.37
C ALA A 54 14.38 8.36 0.68
N ALA A 55 14.03 8.28 1.98
CA ALA A 55 12.73 7.77 2.41
C ALA A 55 11.57 8.60 1.82
N VAL A 56 11.69 9.94 1.80
CA VAL A 56 10.68 10.84 1.22
C VAL A 56 10.58 10.65 -0.29
N LEU A 57 11.69 10.46 -1.00
CA LEU A 57 11.67 10.22 -2.45
C LEU A 57 10.98 8.90 -2.79
N VAL A 58 11.36 7.82 -2.10
CA VAL A 58 10.73 6.50 -2.28
C VAL A 58 9.24 6.57 -1.95
N LEU A 59 8.87 7.25 -0.86
CA LEU A 59 7.47 7.48 -0.48
C LEU A 59 6.71 8.24 -1.57
N ALA A 60 7.27 9.33 -2.09
CA ALA A 60 6.61 10.15 -3.11
C ALA A 60 6.30 9.36 -4.37
N VAL A 61 7.29 8.61 -4.87
CA VAL A 61 7.13 7.80 -6.09
C VAL A 61 6.13 6.66 -5.87
N SER A 62 6.30 5.89 -4.80
CA SER A 62 5.48 4.70 -4.57
C SER A 62 4.04 5.05 -4.16
N ALA A 63 3.82 6.11 -3.38
CA ALA A 63 2.48 6.57 -2.99
C ALA A 63 1.65 7.09 -4.17
N ILE A 64 2.28 7.54 -5.25
CA ILE A 64 1.60 7.92 -6.49
C ILE A 64 1.43 6.71 -7.41
N ALA A 65 2.50 5.92 -7.59
CA ALA A 65 2.50 4.81 -8.54
C ALA A 65 1.57 3.67 -8.12
N ALA A 66 1.41 3.41 -6.80
CA ALA A 66 0.52 2.36 -6.30
C ALA A 66 -0.95 2.60 -6.70
N PRO A 67 -1.59 3.75 -6.36
CA PRO A 67 -2.98 3.99 -6.78
C PRO A 67 -3.14 4.11 -8.30
N VAL A 68 -2.13 4.59 -9.03
CA VAL A 68 -2.17 4.59 -10.50
C VAL A 68 -2.21 3.16 -11.04
N SER A 69 -1.42 2.25 -10.49
CA SER A 69 -1.47 0.82 -10.87
C SER A 69 -2.83 0.20 -10.55
N LEU A 70 -3.42 0.54 -9.39
CA LEU A 70 -4.76 0.06 -9.03
C LEU A 70 -5.82 0.58 -10.00
N LEU A 71 -5.76 1.85 -10.40
CA LEU A 71 -6.68 2.41 -11.39
C LEU A 71 -6.52 1.77 -12.76
N ALA A 72 -5.28 1.42 -13.15
CA ALA A 72 -5.00 0.72 -14.41
C ALA A 72 -5.53 -0.72 -14.41
N ASP A 73 -5.66 -1.35 -13.24
CA ASP A 73 -6.25 -2.69 -13.09
C ASP A 73 -7.79 -2.69 -13.21
N LEU A 74 -8.42 -1.54 -13.00
CA LEU A 74 -9.87 -1.45 -13.14
C LEU A 74 -10.28 -1.57 -14.63
N HIS A 75 -11.13 -2.55 -14.95
CA HIS A 75 -11.69 -2.72 -16.30
C HIS A 75 -12.51 -1.50 -16.78
N GLN A 76 -13.00 -0.68 -15.83
CA GLN A 76 -13.75 0.55 -16.08
C GLN A 76 -13.27 1.68 -15.17
N PRO A 77 -12.06 2.24 -15.37
CA PRO A 77 -11.47 3.23 -14.48
C PRO A 77 -12.33 4.49 -14.31
N ALA A 78 -13.10 4.88 -15.34
CA ALA A 78 -14.00 6.02 -15.28
C ALA A 78 -15.14 5.87 -14.24
N ARG A 79 -15.37 4.66 -13.73
CA ARG A 79 -16.39 4.37 -12.72
C ARG A 79 -15.85 4.22 -11.30
N PHE A 80 -14.58 4.54 -11.05
CA PHE A 80 -13.98 4.40 -9.71
C PHE A 80 -14.77 5.16 -8.61
N TRP A 81 -15.42 6.26 -8.96
CA TRP A 81 -16.25 7.05 -8.04
C TRP A 81 -17.45 6.29 -7.47
N HIS A 82 -17.88 5.18 -8.09
CA HIS A 82 -18.97 4.34 -7.58
C HIS A 82 -18.63 3.73 -6.21
N PHE A 83 -17.35 3.49 -5.89
CA PHE A 83 -16.92 3.02 -4.57
C PHE A 83 -17.29 4.01 -3.44
N TYR A 84 -17.36 5.29 -3.78
CA TYR A 84 -17.74 6.35 -2.84
C TYR A 84 -19.25 6.59 -2.82
N ALA A 85 -19.91 6.51 -3.97
CA ALA A 85 -21.36 6.72 -4.09
C ALA A 85 -22.18 5.56 -3.48
N HIS A 86 -21.63 4.33 -3.55
CA HIS A 86 -22.29 3.11 -3.04
C HIS A 86 -21.38 2.41 -2.02
N PHE A 87 -21.11 3.10 -0.91
CA PHE A 87 -20.27 2.56 0.15
C PHE A 87 -20.93 1.37 0.85
N THR A 88 -20.21 0.24 0.91
CA THR A 88 -20.65 -0.99 1.55
C THR A 88 -19.68 -1.36 2.68
N PRO A 89 -20.04 -1.19 3.97
CA PRO A 89 -19.11 -1.32 5.11
C PRO A 89 -18.46 -2.70 5.25
N TRP A 90 -19.13 -3.74 4.81
CA TRP A 90 -18.65 -5.15 4.85
C TRP A 90 -17.86 -5.56 3.61
N SER A 91 -17.67 -4.67 2.66
CA SER A 91 -16.83 -4.91 1.48
C SER A 91 -15.41 -4.39 1.74
N TRP A 92 -14.43 -5.28 1.68
CA TRP A 92 -13.02 -4.90 1.78
C TRP A 92 -12.61 -3.85 0.74
N MET A 93 -13.11 -3.94 -0.48
CA MET A 93 -12.84 -2.95 -1.52
C MET A 93 -13.39 -1.56 -1.18
N SER A 94 -14.59 -1.46 -0.59
CA SER A 94 -15.14 -0.17 -0.16
C SER A 94 -14.34 0.45 0.99
N VAL A 95 -13.88 -0.37 1.94
CA VAL A 95 -13.01 0.09 3.03
C VAL A 95 -11.68 0.59 2.47
N GLY A 96 -11.07 -0.15 1.54
CA GLY A 96 -9.83 0.26 0.87
C GLY A 96 -9.97 1.55 0.08
N ALA A 97 -11.11 1.75 -0.58
CA ALA A 97 -11.41 2.97 -1.31
C ALA A 97 -11.39 4.23 -0.41
N LEU A 98 -11.65 4.09 0.89
CA LEU A 98 -11.53 5.19 1.86
C LEU A 98 -10.12 5.30 2.46
N LEU A 99 -9.51 4.17 2.82
CA LEU A 99 -8.20 4.15 3.48
C LEU A 99 -7.08 4.63 2.56
N LEU A 100 -7.10 4.21 1.29
CA LEU A 100 -6.03 4.52 0.35
C LEU A 100 -5.89 6.03 0.07
N PRO A 101 -6.95 6.80 -0.24
CA PRO A 101 -6.84 8.25 -0.43
C PRO A 101 -6.38 8.99 0.83
N VAL A 102 -6.78 8.53 2.02
CA VAL A 102 -6.29 9.11 3.29
C VAL A 102 -4.79 8.90 3.42
N PHE A 103 -4.31 7.70 3.18
CA PHE A 103 -2.88 7.40 3.21
C PHE A 103 -2.11 8.24 2.18
N VAL A 104 -2.56 8.28 0.92
CA VAL A 104 -1.93 9.04 -0.15
C VAL A 104 -1.92 10.53 0.18
N GLY A 105 -3.02 11.06 0.69
CA GLY A 105 -3.12 12.47 1.11
C GLY A 105 -2.12 12.81 2.22
N LEU A 106 -1.99 11.95 3.24
CA LEU A 106 -1.00 12.12 4.31
C LEU A 106 0.43 11.98 3.79
N ALA A 107 0.69 11.04 2.89
CA ALA A 107 2.01 10.86 2.27
C ALA A 107 2.42 12.10 1.47
N LEU A 108 1.53 12.61 0.62
CA LEU A 108 1.79 13.82 -0.17
C LEU A 108 1.93 15.07 0.71
N ALA A 109 1.12 15.21 1.76
CA ALA A 109 1.26 16.29 2.73
C ALA A 109 2.61 16.23 3.46
N PHE A 110 3.08 15.03 3.81
CA PHE A 110 4.39 14.83 4.43
C PHE A 110 5.53 15.19 3.48
N VAL A 111 5.46 14.73 2.22
CA VAL A 111 6.42 15.07 1.16
C VAL A 111 6.47 16.58 0.94
N LEU A 112 5.31 17.23 0.86
CA LEU A 112 5.20 18.68 0.69
C LEU A 112 5.78 19.44 1.89
N ALA A 113 5.49 18.99 3.12
CA ALA A 113 6.04 19.60 4.33
C ALA A 113 7.57 19.50 4.38
N TRP A 114 8.13 18.37 3.91
CA TRP A 114 9.57 18.19 3.79
C TRP A 114 10.16 19.13 2.73
N TRP A 115 9.55 19.21 1.56
CA TRP A 115 9.99 20.06 0.46
C TRP A 115 9.95 21.56 0.81
N LEU A 116 8.94 21.99 1.57
CA LEU A 116 8.81 23.36 2.07
C LEU A 116 9.71 23.66 3.28
N GLY A 117 10.52 22.72 3.74
CA GLY A 117 11.41 22.89 4.89
C GLY A 117 10.67 23.18 6.20
N ARG A 118 9.50 22.58 6.42
CA ARG A 118 8.66 22.78 7.61
C ARG A 118 8.80 21.65 8.64
N PRO A 119 9.86 21.61 9.49
CA PRO A 119 10.13 20.49 10.39
C PRO A 119 9.05 20.27 11.45
N GLN A 120 8.32 21.31 11.83
CA GLN A 120 7.20 21.17 12.77
C GLN A 120 6.06 20.36 12.16
N TRP A 121 5.71 20.60 10.88
CA TRP A 121 4.67 19.87 10.17
C TRP A 121 5.04 18.40 9.96
N LEU A 122 6.32 18.13 9.68
CA LEU A 122 6.81 16.75 9.59
C LEU A 122 6.59 15.98 10.89
N ARG A 123 6.88 16.61 12.05
CA ARG A 123 6.69 15.96 13.35
C ARG A 123 5.23 15.68 13.69
N TRP A 124 4.31 16.55 13.26
CA TRP A 124 2.87 16.34 13.47
C TRP A 124 2.29 15.33 12.48
N LEU A 125 2.74 15.35 11.23
CA LEU A 125 2.28 14.41 10.21
C LEU A 125 2.86 13.01 10.40
N ALA A 126 4.05 12.87 10.98
CA ALA A 126 4.73 11.59 11.14
C ALA A 126 3.88 10.51 11.85
N PRO A 127 3.28 10.75 13.03
CA PRO A 127 2.46 9.74 13.69
C PRO A 127 1.19 9.40 12.89
N LEU A 128 0.56 10.38 12.26
CA LEU A 128 -0.62 10.15 11.41
C LEU A 128 -0.27 9.31 10.19
N LEU A 129 0.86 9.61 9.55
CA LEU A 129 1.39 8.86 8.42
C LEU A 129 1.74 7.42 8.85
N ALA A 130 2.40 7.24 10.00
CA ALA A 130 2.77 5.92 10.50
C ALA A 130 1.54 5.05 10.81
N VAL A 131 0.53 5.61 11.50
CA VAL A 131 -0.72 4.90 11.79
C VAL A 131 -1.44 4.53 10.50
N SER A 132 -1.55 5.46 9.55
CA SER A 132 -2.17 5.22 8.25
C SER A 132 -1.42 4.14 7.46
N ALA A 133 -0.08 4.14 7.45
CA ALA A 133 0.73 3.12 6.80
C ALA A 133 0.51 1.72 7.41
N LEU A 134 0.49 1.61 8.74
CA LEU A 134 0.17 0.35 9.43
C LEU A 134 -1.25 -0.13 9.11
N THR A 135 -2.21 0.78 9.04
CA THR A 135 -3.59 0.47 8.68
C THR A 135 -3.68 -0.08 7.26
N ILE A 136 -2.99 0.54 6.28
CA ILE A 136 -2.94 0.03 4.89
C ILE A 136 -2.27 -1.34 4.85
N THR A 137 -1.16 -1.55 5.54
CA THR A 137 -0.47 -2.84 5.58
C THR A 137 -1.37 -3.95 6.14
N ALA A 138 -2.06 -3.68 7.26
CA ALA A 138 -3.00 -4.62 7.87
C ALA A 138 -4.21 -4.88 6.96
N TYR A 139 -4.77 -3.83 6.37
CA TYR A 139 -5.89 -3.90 5.44
C TYR A 139 -5.55 -4.76 4.22
N THR A 140 -4.42 -4.50 3.55
CA THR A 140 -3.99 -5.22 2.36
C THR A 140 -3.80 -6.72 2.64
N GLY A 141 -3.23 -7.05 3.80
CA GLY A 141 -3.11 -8.43 4.26
C GLY A 141 -4.47 -9.09 4.51
N ALA A 142 -5.39 -8.38 5.16
CA ALA A 142 -6.73 -8.88 5.46
C ALA A 142 -7.57 -9.08 4.18
N GLU A 143 -7.44 -8.19 3.21
CA GLU A 143 -8.10 -8.29 1.91
C GLU A 143 -7.72 -9.59 1.18
N LEU A 144 -6.41 -9.93 1.15
CA LEU A 144 -5.95 -11.18 0.56
C LEU A 144 -6.42 -12.41 1.36
N MET A 145 -6.42 -12.34 2.68
CA MET A 145 -6.95 -13.42 3.54
C MET A 145 -8.45 -13.68 3.33
N ALA A 146 -9.21 -12.68 2.92
CA ALA A 146 -10.64 -12.81 2.68
C ALA A 146 -10.97 -13.69 1.46
N VAL A 147 -10.00 -13.98 0.59
CA VAL A 147 -10.16 -14.82 -0.60
C VAL A 147 -10.19 -16.30 -0.23
N ARG A 148 -11.33 -16.79 0.25
CA ARG A 148 -11.53 -18.17 0.73
C ARG A 148 -11.33 -19.24 -0.35
N SER A 149 -11.47 -18.90 -1.62
CA SER A 149 -11.25 -19.80 -2.76
C SER A 149 -9.80 -20.23 -2.92
N ARG A 150 -8.87 -19.56 -2.25
CA ARG A 150 -7.44 -19.87 -2.27
C ARG A 150 -6.95 -20.21 -0.85
N PRO A 151 -6.91 -21.52 -0.47
CA PRO A 151 -6.54 -21.93 0.89
C PRO A 151 -5.18 -21.43 1.36
N LEU A 152 -4.21 -21.27 0.42
CA LEU A 152 -2.87 -20.77 0.71
C LEU A 152 -2.87 -19.28 1.11
N TRP A 153 -3.90 -18.52 0.77
CA TRP A 153 -4.02 -17.11 1.11
C TRP A 153 -4.76 -16.89 2.44
N ASN A 154 -5.58 -17.86 2.85
CA ASN A 154 -6.34 -17.76 4.10
C ASN A 154 -5.48 -18.19 5.31
N THR A 155 -4.34 -17.54 5.50
CA THR A 155 -3.42 -17.75 6.62
C THR A 155 -2.85 -16.43 7.11
N LEU A 156 -2.53 -16.35 8.41
CA LEU A 156 -1.87 -15.17 8.99
C LEU A 156 -0.45 -14.91 8.43
N TRP A 157 0.13 -15.90 7.76
CA TRP A 157 1.44 -15.75 7.13
C TRP A 157 1.43 -14.79 5.94
N VAL A 158 0.27 -14.63 5.27
CA VAL A 158 0.16 -13.72 4.11
C VAL A 158 0.35 -12.25 4.50
N PRO A 159 -0.38 -11.69 5.49
CA PRO A 159 -0.13 -10.31 5.94
C PRO A 159 1.30 -10.10 6.45
N LEU A 160 1.84 -11.06 7.20
CA LEU A 160 3.22 -10.97 7.69
C LEU A 160 4.22 -10.96 6.55
N ASN A 161 4.05 -11.83 5.56
CA ASN A 161 4.94 -11.87 4.39
C ASN A 161 4.86 -10.56 3.60
N LEU A 162 3.67 -10.02 3.36
CA LEU A 162 3.51 -8.73 2.68
C LEU A 162 4.20 -7.59 3.45
N ALA A 163 4.06 -7.55 4.77
CA ALA A 163 4.72 -6.54 5.59
C ALA A 163 6.24 -6.66 5.52
N LEU A 164 6.77 -7.88 5.64
CA LEU A 164 8.22 -8.14 5.60
C LEU A 164 8.81 -7.87 4.22
N THR A 165 8.16 -8.35 3.16
CA THR A 165 8.64 -8.13 1.78
C THR A 165 8.56 -6.66 1.38
N GLY A 166 7.50 -5.95 1.78
CA GLY A 166 7.37 -4.51 1.59
C GLY A 166 8.48 -3.74 2.31
N TRP A 167 8.79 -4.12 3.55
CA TRP A 167 9.90 -3.54 4.31
C TRP A 167 11.25 -3.81 3.65
N LEU A 168 11.54 -5.06 3.25
CA LEU A 168 12.77 -5.42 2.56
C LEU A 168 12.92 -4.67 1.23
N ALA A 169 11.85 -4.59 0.45
CA ALA A 169 11.84 -3.84 -0.80
C ALA A 169 12.11 -2.34 -0.57
N THR A 170 11.54 -1.75 0.49
CA THR A 170 11.79 -0.36 0.89
C THR A 170 13.28 -0.13 1.19
N VAL A 171 13.88 -1.01 2.00
CA VAL A 171 15.31 -0.90 2.34
C VAL A 171 16.19 -1.08 1.10
N GLY A 172 15.79 -1.97 0.18
CA GLY A 172 16.49 -2.17 -1.09
C GLY A 172 16.43 -0.98 -2.05
N CYS A 173 15.47 -0.07 -1.88
CA CYS A 173 15.33 1.16 -2.67
C CYS A 173 16.15 2.35 -2.11
N MET A 174 16.81 2.21 -0.98
CA MET A 174 17.56 3.27 -0.28
C MET A 174 19.06 3.12 -0.37
#